data_0d984baa25dfd6da56cc87b37398b751
#
_entry.id   0d984baa25dfd6da56cc87b37398b751
#
_cell.length_a   1.000
_cell.length_b   1.000
_cell.length_c   1.000
_cell.angle_alpha   90.00
_cell.angle_beta   90.00
_cell.angle_gamma   90.00
#
_symmetry.space_group_name_H-M   'P 1'
#
loop_
_entity.id
_entity.type
_entity.pdbx_description
1 polymer ?
#
loop_
_entity_poly.entity_id
_entity_poly.type
_entity_poly.pdbx_seq_one_letter_code
_entity_poly.pdbx_strand_id
1 'polypeptide(L)'
;RDFCLSRGLGDVYKRQEYHSAFKGRGMTFSEVRPYQYGDDIRNIDWNVTARYNETYVKVFEEERELTLMLLVDVSGSELFGSLQQFKNEMLTEIAATLAFAALQNNDKTGLILFSDQIELYIPPKKGKSHILRIIRELIEFQPKNKQTDIAKAFEFLNKITKKKTITFVLSDFIGNDYQKPLQIAARKHDLTGIRLYDPREMTLPNVGVILAKDAETEELSYIDTTSSKVQKAYEAFYKERTNYFETTFRRLGAGILQCRTDESYTKKLLGYFKYRA
;
A
#
# COMPACT_ATOMS: atom_id res chain seq x y z
N ARG A 1 -13.82 -18.03 -6.88
CA ARG A 1 -14.25 -17.46 -5.58
C ARG A 1 -13.65 -16.06 -5.33
N ASP A 2 -12.47 -15.76 -5.87
CA ASP A 2 -11.73 -14.49 -5.60
C ASP A 2 -12.26 -13.28 -6.37
N PHE A 3 -12.97 -13.52 -7.47
CA PHE A 3 -13.54 -12.43 -8.28
C PHE A 3 -14.69 -11.67 -7.58
N CYS A 4 -15.41 -12.31 -6.66
CA CYS A 4 -16.44 -11.64 -5.84
C CYS A 4 -15.82 -10.76 -4.74
N LEU A 5 -14.66 -11.14 -4.22
CA LEU A 5 -13.95 -10.39 -3.17
C LEU A 5 -13.32 -9.10 -3.72
N SER A 6 -12.82 -9.15 -4.97
CA SER A 6 -12.28 -7.96 -5.66
C SER A 6 -13.36 -6.91 -5.93
N ARG A 7 -14.62 -7.31 -6.22
CA ARG A 7 -15.75 -6.38 -6.33
C ARG A 7 -16.08 -5.70 -5.00
N GLY A 8 -16.12 -6.46 -3.91
CA GLY A 8 -16.38 -5.91 -2.58
C GLY A 8 -15.30 -4.91 -2.13
N LEU A 9 -14.03 -5.20 -2.40
CA LEU A 9 -12.92 -4.28 -2.15
C LEU A 9 -12.98 -3.03 -3.04
N GLY A 10 -13.35 -3.18 -4.32
CA GLY A 10 -13.55 -2.08 -5.23
C GLY A 10 -14.65 -1.12 -4.77
N ASP A 11 -15.78 -1.66 -4.30
CA ASP A 11 -16.91 -0.85 -3.81
C ASP A 11 -16.59 -0.15 -2.48
N VAL A 12 -15.81 -0.80 -1.59
CA VAL A 12 -15.34 -0.20 -0.34
C VAL A 12 -14.30 0.88 -0.63
N TYR A 13 -13.38 0.64 -1.59
CA TYR A 13 -12.40 1.63 -2.02
C TYR A 13 -13.05 2.86 -2.67
N LYS A 14 -14.13 2.68 -3.47
CA LYS A 14 -14.92 3.80 -4.04
C LYS A 14 -15.59 4.65 -2.99
N ARG A 15 -16.10 4.05 -1.89
CA ARG A 15 -16.71 4.80 -0.80
C ARG A 15 -15.71 5.62 0.01
N GLN A 16 -14.42 5.37 -0.16
CA GLN A 16 -13.34 6.22 0.34
C GLN A 16 -13.05 7.44 -0.54
N GLU A 17 -13.99 7.88 -1.36
CA GLU A 17 -13.90 9.20 -1.98
C GLU A 17 -13.83 10.26 -0.88
N TYR A 18 -12.61 10.54 -0.46
CA TYR A 18 -12.34 11.62 0.45
C TYR A 18 -12.89 12.91 -0.16
N HIS A 19 -13.77 13.58 0.56
CA HIS A 19 -14.02 14.99 0.39
C HIS A 19 -12.73 15.79 0.65
N SER A 20 -11.70 15.58 -0.16
CA SER A 20 -10.51 16.39 -0.09
C SER A 20 -10.79 17.70 -0.82
N ALA A 21 -10.56 18.82 -0.13
CA ALA A 21 -10.67 20.17 -0.65
C ALA A 21 -9.65 20.51 -1.75
N PHE A 22 -9.33 19.55 -2.62
CA PHE A 22 -8.41 19.75 -3.73
C PHE A 22 -9.18 19.96 -5.03
N LYS A 23 -9.27 21.20 -5.47
CA LYS A 23 -9.70 21.58 -6.83
C LYS A 23 -8.63 21.10 -7.83
N GLY A 24 -8.81 19.90 -8.40
CA GLY A 24 -8.04 19.40 -9.54
C GLY A 24 -8.71 19.81 -10.84
N ARG A 25 -7.92 20.17 -11.87
CA ARG A 25 -8.40 20.48 -13.21
C ARG A 25 -8.73 19.18 -13.97
N GLY A 26 -9.92 18.67 -13.83
CA GLY A 26 -10.45 17.56 -14.60
C GLY A 26 -11.94 17.52 -14.39
N MET A 27 -12.67 18.46 -15.01
CA MET A 27 -14.13 18.42 -15.04
C MET A 27 -14.55 17.67 -16.28
N THR A 28 -15.18 16.51 -16.12
CA THR A 28 -15.81 15.77 -17.21
C THR A 28 -17.27 16.18 -17.27
N PHE A 29 -17.75 16.46 -18.49
CA PHE A 29 -19.16 16.74 -18.71
C PHE A 29 -19.97 15.51 -18.28
N SER A 30 -20.91 15.70 -17.34
CA SER A 30 -21.77 14.64 -16.82
C SER A 30 -23.14 14.68 -17.49
N GLU A 31 -23.84 15.77 -17.35
CA GLU A 31 -25.21 15.93 -17.86
C GLU A 31 -25.56 17.39 -18.10
N VAL A 32 -26.71 17.61 -18.72
CA VAL A 32 -27.37 18.93 -18.86
C VAL A 32 -28.64 18.89 -18.03
N ARG A 33 -28.81 19.84 -17.10
CA ARG A 33 -30.04 19.98 -16.32
C ARG A 33 -30.61 21.42 -16.43
N PRO A 34 -31.89 21.61 -16.12
CA PRO A 34 -32.47 22.97 -16.05
C PRO A 34 -31.71 23.84 -15.06
N TYR A 35 -31.53 25.10 -15.38
CA TYR A 35 -30.89 26.11 -14.54
C TYR A 35 -31.66 26.28 -13.22
N GLN A 36 -30.92 26.33 -12.12
CA GLN A 36 -31.45 26.67 -10.81
C GLN A 36 -30.79 27.94 -10.30
N TYR A 37 -31.56 28.73 -9.51
CA TYR A 37 -31.04 29.97 -8.95
C TYR A 37 -29.79 29.70 -8.09
N GLY A 38 -28.66 30.33 -8.49
CA GLY A 38 -27.36 30.13 -7.87
C GLY A 38 -26.35 29.36 -8.73
N ASP A 39 -26.78 28.77 -9.87
CA ASP A 39 -25.86 28.16 -10.81
C ASP A 39 -24.97 29.20 -11.52
N ASP A 40 -23.72 28.82 -11.81
CA ASP A 40 -22.80 29.69 -12.55
C ASP A 40 -23.24 29.85 -13.99
N ILE A 41 -23.56 31.08 -14.38
CA ILE A 41 -24.00 31.45 -15.72
C ILE A 41 -22.99 31.08 -16.83
N ARG A 42 -21.71 30.89 -16.50
CA ARG A 42 -20.68 30.42 -17.44
C ARG A 42 -20.90 28.99 -17.89
N ASN A 43 -21.65 28.20 -17.12
CA ASN A 43 -21.94 26.80 -17.41
C ASN A 43 -23.23 26.65 -18.22
N ILE A 44 -23.91 27.72 -18.66
CA ILE A 44 -25.10 27.63 -19.48
C ILE A 44 -24.75 27.01 -20.81
N ASP A 45 -25.51 25.98 -21.20
CA ASP A 45 -25.45 25.40 -22.54
C ASP A 45 -26.42 26.13 -23.48
N TRP A 46 -25.90 27.11 -24.21
CA TRP A 46 -26.69 27.93 -25.10
C TRP A 46 -27.31 27.14 -26.27
N ASN A 47 -26.70 26.02 -26.68
CA ASN A 47 -27.22 25.17 -27.76
C ASN A 47 -28.46 24.39 -27.30
N VAL A 48 -28.45 23.87 -26.10
CA VAL A 48 -29.60 23.16 -25.50
C VAL A 48 -30.68 24.16 -25.13
N THR A 49 -30.32 25.24 -24.50
CA THR A 49 -31.22 26.37 -24.14
C THR A 49 -32.01 26.87 -25.39
N ALA A 50 -31.34 27.06 -26.51
CA ALA A 50 -31.98 27.51 -27.74
C ALA A 50 -32.99 26.51 -28.35
N ARG A 51 -32.83 25.21 -28.07
CA ARG A 51 -33.71 24.14 -28.54
C ARG A 51 -34.96 23.95 -27.70
N TYR A 52 -34.83 24.12 -26.40
CA TYR A 52 -35.89 23.81 -25.46
C TYR A 52 -36.60 25.05 -24.90
N ASN A 53 -36.11 26.22 -25.22
CA ASN A 53 -36.65 27.53 -24.78
C ASN A 53 -36.64 27.71 -23.23
N GLU A 54 -35.85 26.91 -22.54
CA GLU A 54 -35.59 26.97 -21.11
C GLU A 54 -34.08 26.96 -20.90
N THR A 55 -33.60 27.66 -19.84
CA THR A 55 -32.16 27.75 -19.57
C THR A 55 -31.64 26.44 -19.02
N TYR A 56 -30.63 25.86 -19.69
CA TYR A 56 -29.95 24.64 -19.26
C TYR A 56 -28.49 24.93 -18.90
N VAL A 57 -27.99 24.24 -17.86
CA VAL A 57 -26.59 24.30 -17.45
C VAL A 57 -25.90 22.96 -17.63
N LYS A 58 -24.64 23.01 -18.02
CA LYS A 58 -23.73 21.85 -18.03
C LYS A 58 -23.32 21.54 -16.64
N VAL A 59 -23.61 20.33 -16.19
CA VAL A 59 -23.10 19.79 -14.94
C VAL A 59 -21.80 19.08 -15.26
N PHE A 60 -20.75 19.49 -14.58
CA PHE A 60 -19.44 18.84 -14.68
C PHE A 60 -19.18 18.07 -13.39
N GLU A 61 -18.89 16.79 -13.52
CA GLU A 61 -18.35 15.99 -12.43
C GLU A 61 -16.83 16.09 -12.43
N GLU A 62 -16.27 16.31 -11.25
CA GLU A 62 -14.82 16.29 -11.07
C GLU A 62 -14.36 14.83 -11.08
N GLU A 63 -13.85 14.36 -12.20
CA GLU A 63 -13.23 13.04 -12.29
C GLU A 63 -11.90 13.07 -11.52
N ARG A 64 -11.94 12.67 -10.25
CA ARG A 64 -10.75 12.59 -9.40
C ARG A 64 -9.96 11.35 -9.76
N GLU A 65 -8.99 11.50 -10.63
CA GLU A 65 -8.03 10.45 -10.87
C GLU A 65 -7.12 10.28 -9.65
N LEU A 66 -7.36 9.23 -8.90
CA LEU A 66 -6.46 8.85 -7.82
C LEU A 66 -5.23 8.15 -8.40
N THR A 67 -4.13 8.24 -7.67
CA THR A 67 -2.91 7.52 -8.00
C THR A 67 -2.56 6.63 -6.84
N LEU A 68 -2.57 5.33 -7.07
CA LEU A 68 -2.11 4.31 -6.15
C LEU A 68 -0.62 4.06 -6.36
N MET A 69 0.18 4.10 -5.28
CA MET A 69 1.58 3.68 -5.26
C MET A 69 1.73 2.50 -4.31
N LEU A 70 2.26 1.40 -4.85
CA LEU A 70 2.60 0.21 -4.08
C LEU A 70 4.12 0.21 -3.84
N LEU A 71 4.54 0.23 -2.59
CA LEU A 71 5.91 0.03 -2.16
C LEU A 71 5.99 -1.36 -1.56
N VAL A 72 6.75 -2.25 -2.17
CA VAL A 72 6.79 -3.65 -1.79
C VAL A 72 8.21 -4.04 -1.47
N ASP A 73 8.39 -4.50 -0.24
CA ASP A 73 9.64 -5.05 0.25
C ASP A 73 9.88 -6.41 -0.41
N VAL A 74 11.04 -6.57 -1.01
CA VAL A 74 11.49 -7.83 -1.65
C VAL A 74 12.80 -8.32 -1.04
N SER A 75 13.15 -7.84 0.15
CA SER A 75 14.39 -8.21 0.85
C SER A 75 14.45 -9.68 1.27
N GLY A 76 15.60 -10.08 1.76
CA GLY A 76 15.86 -11.46 2.16
C GLY A 76 15.07 -11.93 3.39
N SER A 77 14.60 -11.02 4.25
CA SER A 77 13.70 -11.34 5.36
C SER A 77 12.38 -11.93 4.87
N GLU A 78 11.98 -11.59 3.65
CA GLU A 78 10.84 -12.17 2.96
C GLU A 78 11.13 -13.55 2.33
N LEU A 79 12.39 -13.99 2.25
CA LEU A 79 12.84 -15.23 1.63
C LEU A 79 13.20 -16.38 2.60
N PHE A 80 13.08 -16.25 3.92
CA PHE A 80 13.59 -17.20 4.91
C PHE A 80 12.55 -18.22 5.45
N GLY A 81 12.85 -19.54 5.43
CA GLY A 81 12.14 -20.69 6.04
C GLY A 81 11.04 -21.34 5.20
N SER A 82 10.57 -22.52 5.63
CA SER A 82 9.50 -23.30 4.98
C SER A 82 8.12 -22.59 4.95
N LEU A 83 7.99 -21.49 5.70
CA LEU A 83 6.81 -20.62 5.75
C LEU A 83 6.99 -19.32 4.96
N GLN A 84 8.16 -19.07 4.44
CA GLN A 84 8.49 -17.87 3.68
C GLN A 84 7.87 -17.83 2.30
N GLN A 85 7.68 -18.96 1.65
CA GLN A 85 6.88 -19.01 0.46
C GLN A 85 5.52 -18.36 0.72
N PHE A 86 4.91 -18.64 1.87
CA PHE A 86 3.65 -18.02 2.28
C PHE A 86 3.73 -16.51 2.49
N LYS A 87 4.83 -15.98 3.04
CA LYS A 87 4.96 -14.53 3.32
C LYS A 87 5.04 -13.74 2.01
N ASN A 88 5.92 -14.15 1.10
CA ASN A 88 6.04 -13.56 -0.23
C ASN A 88 4.79 -13.73 -1.10
N GLU A 89 4.16 -14.91 -1.05
CA GLU A 89 2.91 -15.16 -1.77
C GLU A 89 1.81 -14.22 -1.25
N MET A 90 1.65 -14.12 0.08
CA MET A 90 0.66 -13.25 0.71
C MET A 90 0.91 -11.77 0.38
N LEU A 91 2.17 -11.34 0.39
CA LEU A 91 2.57 -9.98 0.04
C LEU A 91 2.19 -9.66 -1.42
N THR A 92 2.52 -10.59 -2.33
CA THR A 92 2.16 -10.50 -3.76
C THR A 92 0.64 -10.48 -3.96
N GLU A 93 -0.10 -11.34 -3.25
CA GLU A 93 -1.56 -11.38 -3.32
C GLU A 93 -2.21 -10.09 -2.82
N ILE A 94 -1.73 -9.52 -1.71
CA ILE A 94 -2.22 -8.24 -1.19
C ILE A 94 -1.94 -7.13 -2.20
N ALA A 95 -0.72 -7.02 -2.72
CA ALA A 95 -0.35 -6.02 -3.70
C ALA A 95 -1.17 -6.13 -4.99
N ALA A 96 -1.36 -7.37 -5.50
CA ALA A 96 -2.19 -7.64 -6.67
C ALA A 96 -3.67 -7.28 -6.42
N THR A 97 -4.21 -7.61 -5.24
CA THR A 97 -5.58 -7.27 -4.86
C THR A 97 -5.81 -5.76 -4.84
N LEU A 98 -4.87 -4.99 -4.28
CA LEU A 98 -4.92 -3.53 -4.28
C LEU A 98 -4.80 -2.95 -5.70
N ALA A 99 -3.92 -3.51 -6.53
CA ALA A 99 -3.77 -3.10 -7.93
C ALA A 99 -5.04 -3.37 -8.76
N PHE A 100 -5.70 -4.53 -8.54
CA PHE A 100 -6.98 -4.83 -9.20
C PHE A 100 -8.12 -3.92 -8.72
N ALA A 101 -8.16 -3.59 -7.43
CA ALA A 101 -9.14 -2.62 -6.92
C ALA A 101 -8.99 -1.25 -7.57
N ALA A 102 -7.75 -0.76 -7.73
CA ALA A 102 -7.46 0.47 -8.44
C ALA A 102 -7.84 0.40 -9.93
N LEU A 103 -7.64 -0.76 -10.58
CA LEU A 103 -8.08 -0.95 -11.97
C LEU A 103 -9.60 -0.81 -12.12
N GLN A 104 -10.37 -1.39 -11.20
CA GLN A 104 -11.84 -1.29 -11.22
C GLN A 104 -12.33 0.14 -11.05
N ASN A 105 -11.57 0.96 -10.31
CA ASN A 105 -11.86 2.38 -10.11
C ASN A 105 -11.28 3.30 -11.20
N ASN A 106 -10.64 2.72 -12.23
CA ASN A 106 -9.95 3.47 -13.28
C ASN A 106 -8.82 4.40 -12.76
N ASP A 107 -8.19 4.04 -11.64
CA ASP A 107 -7.09 4.77 -11.03
C ASP A 107 -5.74 4.44 -11.67
N LYS A 108 -4.78 5.36 -11.53
CA LYS A 108 -3.39 5.10 -11.93
C LYS A 108 -2.69 4.27 -10.86
N THR A 109 -1.97 3.23 -11.26
CA THR A 109 -1.21 2.38 -10.32
C THR A 109 0.26 2.36 -10.70
N GLY A 110 1.13 2.60 -9.73
CA GLY A 110 2.58 2.46 -9.83
C GLY A 110 3.12 1.46 -8.81
N LEU A 111 4.32 0.96 -9.05
CA LEU A 111 5.00 -0.01 -8.20
C LEU A 111 6.44 0.42 -7.94
N ILE A 112 6.88 0.25 -6.70
CA ILE A 112 8.28 0.36 -6.28
C ILE A 112 8.60 -0.95 -5.55
N LEU A 113 9.53 -1.74 -6.09
CA LEU A 113 10.14 -2.85 -5.37
C LEU A 113 11.44 -2.36 -4.74
N PHE A 114 11.63 -2.67 -3.49
CA PHE A 114 12.81 -2.22 -2.75
C PHE A 114 13.38 -3.32 -1.85
N SER A 115 14.68 -3.24 -1.63
CA SER A 115 15.48 -3.97 -0.65
C SER A 115 16.28 -2.93 0.16
N ASP A 116 17.60 -3.05 0.26
CA ASP A 116 18.48 -1.97 0.70
C ASP A 116 18.67 -0.87 -0.37
N GLN A 117 18.10 -1.06 -1.53
CA GLN A 117 18.05 -0.15 -2.66
C GLN A 117 16.71 -0.23 -3.39
N ILE A 118 16.48 0.68 -4.34
CA ILE A 118 15.33 0.57 -5.24
C ILE A 118 15.67 -0.42 -6.34
N GLU A 119 14.98 -1.56 -6.30
CA GLU A 119 15.21 -2.66 -7.24
C GLU A 119 14.46 -2.46 -8.56
N LEU A 120 13.21 -2.00 -8.48
CA LEU A 120 12.37 -1.75 -9.64
C LEU A 120 11.42 -0.58 -9.40
N TYR A 121 11.24 0.25 -10.41
CA TYR A 121 10.23 1.29 -10.42
C TYR A 121 9.36 1.21 -11.68
N ILE A 122 8.06 1.08 -11.50
CA ILE A 122 7.06 1.15 -12.56
C ILE A 122 6.23 2.42 -12.32
N PRO A 123 6.31 3.42 -13.23
CA PRO A 123 5.58 4.67 -13.06
C PRO A 123 4.06 4.44 -13.14
N PRO A 124 3.26 5.27 -12.43
CA PRO A 124 1.82 5.09 -12.38
C PRO A 124 1.16 5.32 -13.75
N LYS A 125 0.43 4.31 -14.22
CA LYS A 125 -0.37 4.34 -15.46
C LYS A 125 -1.71 3.64 -15.23
N LYS A 126 -2.68 3.91 -16.10
CA LYS A 126 -3.99 3.23 -16.16
C LYS A 126 -3.95 2.02 -17.07
N GLY A 127 -4.93 1.16 -16.90
CA GLY A 127 -5.29 0.11 -17.84
C GLY A 127 -4.85 -1.29 -17.45
N LYS A 128 -5.62 -2.26 -17.95
CA LYS A 128 -5.47 -3.69 -17.63
C LYS A 128 -4.07 -4.23 -17.94
N SER A 129 -3.52 -3.89 -19.09
CA SER A 129 -2.18 -4.36 -19.49
C SER A 129 -1.08 -3.88 -18.54
N HIS A 130 -1.23 -2.66 -18.01
CA HIS A 130 -0.29 -2.11 -17.04
C HIS A 130 -0.37 -2.82 -15.69
N ILE A 131 -1.57 -3.11 -15.20
CA ILE A 131 -1.76 -3.88 -13.96
C ILE A 131 -1.23 -5.31 -14.11
N LEU A 132 -1.49 -5.98 -15.24
CA LEU A 132 -0.94 -7.31 -15.51
C LEU A 132 0.59 -7.30 -15.54
N ARG A 133 1.20 -6.22 -16.04
CA ARG A 133 2.66 -6.05 -15.97
C ARG A 133 3.13 -5.94 -14.50
N ILE A 134 2.46 -5.12 -13.68
CA ILE A 134 2.78 -4.99 -12.25
C ILE A 134 2.72 -6.35 -11.56
N ILE A 135 1.66 -7.13 -11.81
CA ILE A 135 1.48 -8.45 -11.20
C ILE A 135 2.57 -9.43 -11.66
N ARG A 136 2.93 -9.40 -12.94
CA ARG A 136 4.03 -10.24 -13.46
C ARG A 136 5.34 -9.91 -12.74
N GLU A 137 5.69 -8.65 -12.64
CA GLU A 137 6.90 -8.22 -11.95
C GLU A 137 6.90 -8.64 -10.47
N LEU A 138 5.74 -8.54 -9.77
CA LEU A 138 5.62 -9.00 -8.39
C LEU A 138 5.85 -10.51 -8.22
N ILE A 139 5.46 -11.32 -9.21
CA ILE A 139 5.58 -12.78 -9.15
C ILE A 139 6.97 -13.25 -9.59
N GLU A 140 7.52 -12.66 -10.66
CA GLU A 140 8.75 -13.12 -11.29
C GLU A 140 10.01 -12.44 -10.75
N PHE A 141 9.85 -11.37 -9.96
CA PHE A 141 10.98 -10.57 -9.51
C PHE A 141 11.87 -11.33 -8.53
N GLN A 142 13.17 -11.32 -8.80
CA GLN A 142 14.20 -11.86 -7.92
C GLN A 142 15.08 -10.70 -7.44
N PRO A 143 15.11 -10.41 -6.12
CA PRO A 143 15.91 -9.31 -5.59
C PRO A 143 17.41 -9.61 -5.75
N LYS A 144 18.17 -8.55 -6.00
CA LYS A 144 19.64 -8.64 -6.09
C LYS A 144 20.27 -8.63 -4.70
N ASN A 145 19.66 -7.87 -3.79
CA ASN A 145 20.13 -7.68 -2.43
C ASN A 145 19.12 -8.23 -1.43
N LYS A 146 19.65 -8.68 -0.27
CA LYS A 146 18.85 -9.31 0.78
C LYS A 146 18.55 -8.38 1.95
N GLN A 147 19.29 -7.28 2.09
CA GLN A 147 19.12 -6.31 3.17
C GLN A 147 17.91 -5.42 2.93
N THR A 148 17.38 -4.82 3.99
CA THR A 148 16.18 -3.97 3.95
C THR A 148 16.54 -2.53 4.36
N ASP A 149 16.16 -1.55 3.52
CA ASP A 149 16.22 -0.12 3.85
C ASP A 149 14.92 0.59 3.45
N ILE A 150 13.97 0.60 4.37
CA ILE A 150 12.66 1.23 4.20
C ILE A 150 12.78 2.74 4.03
N ALA A 151 13.81 3.36 4.64
CA ALA A 151 14.04 4.79 4.54
C ALA A 151 14.28 5.21 3.09
N LYS A 152 15.10 4.46 2.34
CA LYS A 152 15.35 4.71 0.92
C LYS A 152 14.09 4.60 0.06
N ALA A 153 13.19 3.67 0.38
CA ALA A 153 11.91 3.54 -0.32
C ALA A 153 11.05 4.80 -0.17
N PHE A 154 10.97 5.36 1.05
CA PHE A 154 10.26 6.62 1.29
C PHE A 154 10.96 7.83 0.65
N GLU A 155 12.28 7.90 0.71
CA GLU A 155 13.05 8.97 0.05
C GLU A 155 12.82 8.97 -1.45
N PHE A 156 12.87 7.78 -2.06
CA PHE A 156 12.60 7.63 -3.49
C PHE A 156 11.16 8.03 -3.84
N LEU A 157 10.15 7.57 -3.08
CA LEU A 157 8.76 7.98 -3.25
C LEU A 157 8.63 9.51 -3.21
N ASN A 158 9.23 10.16 -2.20
CA ASN A 158 9.19 11.61 -2.03
C ASN A 158 9.81 12.36 -3.22
N LYS A 159 10.85 11.79 -3.83
CA LYS A 159 11.58 12.35 -4.98
C LYS A 159 10.77 12.24 -6.27
N ILE A 160 10.15 11.08 -6.55
CA ILE A 160 9.50 10.83 -7.83
C ILE A 160 8.06 11.35 -7.92
N THR A 161 7.36 11.44 -6.78
CA THR A 161 5.95 11.85 -6.75
C THR A 161 5.81 13.31 -6.37
N LYS A 162 5.24 14.11 -7.28
CA LYS A 162 4.95 15.54 -7.03
C LYS A 162 3.53 15.78 -6.48
N LYS A 163 2.59 14.91 -6.83
CA LYS A 163 1.17 15.00 -6.44
C LYS A 163 0.87 14.08 -5.27
N LYS A 164 -0.21 14.35 -4.54
CA LYS A 164 -0.71 13.45 -3.49
C LYS A 164 -1.08 12.09 -4.11
N THR A 165 -0.67 11.00 -3.47
CA THR A 165 -0.98 9.62 -3.87
C THR A 165 -1.54 8.85 -2.67
N ILE A 166 -2.32 7.82 -2.94
CA ILE A 166 -2.62 6.78 -1.96
C ILE A 166 -1.44 5.81 -2.04
N THR A 167 -0.79 5.58 -0.92
CA THR A 167 0.45 4.78 -0.89
C THR A 167 0.33 3.66 0.12
N PHE A 168 0.48 2.42 -0.34
CA PHE A 168 0.61 1.26 0.54
C PHE A 168 2.05 0.79 0.56
N VAL A 169 2.57 0.58 1.77
CA VAL A 169 3.90 0.03 1.99
C VAL A 169 3.74 -1.33 2.62
N LEU A 170 4.21 -2.36 1.94
CA LEU A 170 4.12 -3.75 2.34
C LEU A 170 5.50 -4.24 2.74
N SER A 171 5.70 -4.58 4.01
CA SER A 171 6.98 -5.04 4.58
C SER A 171 6.71 -5.68 5.96
N ASP A 172 7.67 -6.37 6.53
CA ASP A 172 7.66 -6.76 7.94
C ASP A 172 8.03 -5.60 8.89
N PHE A 173 8.55 -4.49 8.32
CA PHE A 173 9.01 -3.30 9.04
C PHE A 173 10.11 -3.58 10.07
N ILE A 174 10.89 -4.63 9.85
CA ILE A 174 12.10 -4.93 10.61
C ILE A 174 13.28 -4.33 9.84
N GLY A 175 13.89 -3.27 10.36
CA GLY A 175 14.98 -2.58 9.66
C GLY A 175 15.47 -1.35 10.39
N ASN A 176 16.21 -0.50 9.68
CA ASN A 176 16.78 0.74 10.19
C ASN A 176 15.73 1.81 10.48
N ASP A 177 16.16 2.95 11.07
CA ASP A 177 15.29 4.09 11.33
C ASP A 177 14.80 4.73 10.03
N TYR A 178 13.49 4.75 9.83
CA TYR A 178 12.81 5.35 8.68
C TYR A 178 11.91 6.55 9.07
N GLN A 179 11.99 7.02 10.31
CA GLN A 179 11.06 8.03 10.84
C GLN A 179 11.05 9.33 10.04
N LYS A 180 12.23 9.88 9.71
CA LYS A 180 12.32 11.17 8.99
C LYS A 180 11.78 11.11 7.56
N PRO A 181 12.16 10.15 6.70
CA PRO A 181 11.60 10.00 5.37
C PRO A 181 10.10 9.70 5.38
N LEU A 182 9.64 8.87 6.32
CA LEU A 182 8.22 8.58 6.52
C LEU A 182 7.42 9.83 6.89
N GLN A 183 7.95 10.69 7.76
CA GLN A 183 7.29 11.95 8.14
C GLN A 183 7.02 12.85 6.93
N ILE A 184 7.97 12.93 6.00
CA ILE A 184 7.83 13.69 4.76
C ILE A 184 6.76 13.04 3.88
N ALA A 185 6.81 11.72 3.71
CA ALA A 185 5.85 10.96 2.91
C ALA A 185 4.43 11.06 3.46
N ALA A 186 4.23 10.90 4.77
CA ALA A 186 2.91 10.96 5.41
C ALA A 186 2.24 12.34 5.34
N ARG A 187 3.04 13.42 5.29
CA ARG A 187 2.50 14.77 5.08
C ARG A 187 2.02 15.02 3.65
N LYS A 188 2.62 14.32 2.69
CA LYS A 188 2.38 14.54 1.27
C LYS A 188 1.37 13.54 0.67
N HIS A 189 1.35 12.33 1.17
CA HIS A 189 0.58 11.21 0.65
C HIS A 189 -0.40 10.67 1.69
N ASP A 190 -1.46 10.00 1.24
CA ASP A 190 -2.29 9.16 2.09
C ASP A 190 -1.59 7.80 2.23
N LEU A 191 -0.88 7.59 3.33
CA LEU A 191 0.05 6.50 3.50
C LEU A 191 -0.51 5.46 4.48
N THR A 192 -0.37 4.19 4.11
CA THR A 192 -0.75 3.04 4.93
C THR A 192 0.39 2.02 4.93
N GLY A 193 0.87 1.66 6.11
CA GLY A 193 1.78 0.53 6.30
C GLY A 193 1.00 -0.77 6.49
N ILE A 194 1.30 -1.76 5.67
CA ILE A 194 0.78 -3.13 5.79
C ILE A 194 1.93 -4.00 6.26
N ARG A 195 1.90 -4.35 7.55
CA ARG A 195 2.90 -5.22 8.14
C ARG A 195 2.49 -6.67 7.98
N LEU A 196 3.37 -7.46 7.36
CA LEU A 196 3.22 -8.91 7.28
C LEU A 196 4.15 -9.58 8.29
N TYR A 197 3.65 -10.56 9.04
CA TYR A 197 4.45 -11.28 10.00
C TYR A 197 3.94 -12.70 10.23
N ASP A 198 4.87 -13.59 10.53
CA ASP A 198 4.55 -14.95 10.99
C ASP A 198 4.54 -14.98 12.52
N PRO A 199 3.50 -15.55 13.17
CA PRO A 199 3.47 -15.70 14.63
C PRO A 199 4.68 -16.45 15.19
N ARG A 200 5.29 -17.33 14.40
CA ARG A 200 6.47 -18.10 14.80
C ARG A 200 7.75 -17.26 14.85
N GLU A 201 7.77 -16.12 14.16
CA GLU A 201 8.87 -15.15 14.26
C GLU A 201 8.83 -14.35 15.57
N MET A 202 7.70 -14.38 16.30
CA MET A 202 7.58 -13.64 17.56
C MET A 202 8.28 -14.31 18.75
N THR A 203 8.44 -15.63 18.69
CA THR A 203 9.02 -16.42 19.79
C THR A 203 10.03 -17.42 19.26
N LEU A 204 11.16 -17.51 19.92
CA LEU A 204 12.17 -18.50 19.58
C LEU A 204 11.77 -19.88 20.13
N PRO A 205 11.61 -20.93 19.28
CA PRO A 205 11.20 -22.24 19.74
C PRO A 205 12.30 -22.88 20.59
N ASN A 206 11.94 -23.58 21.69
CA ASN A 206 12.89 -24.29 22.53
C ASN A 206 13.24 -25.64 21.91
N VAL A 207 14.27 -25.67 21.05
CA VAL A 207 14.71 -26.86 20.30
C VAL A 207 16.20 -27.21 20.49
N GLY A 208 16.85 -26.62 21.49
CA GLY A 208 18.28 -26.81 21.74
C GLY A 208 19.16 -25.77 21.03
N VAL A 209 20.41 -26.15 20.79
CA VAL A 209 21.34 -25.29 20.06
C VAL A 209 21.07 -25.44 18.56
N ILE A 210 20.76 -24.33 17.90
CA ILE A 210 20.55 -24.27 16.46
C ILE A 210 21.68 -23.50 15.78
N LEU A 211 21.98 -23.87 14.56
CA LEU A 211 22.80 -23.07 13.68
C LEU A 211 21.85 -22.12 12.93
N ALA A 212 21.82 -20.87 13.36
CA ALA A 212 21.03 -19.84 12.71
C ALA A 212 21.87 -19.15 11.62
N LYS A 213 21.24 -18.91 10.47
CA LYS A 213 21.79 -18.10 9.41
C LYS A 213 21.02 -16.77 9.42
N ASP A 214 21.73 -15.66 9.55
CA ASP A 214 21.14 -14.34 9.39
C ASP A 214 20.66 -14.17 7.94
N ALA A 215 19.42 -13.75 7.74
CA ALA A 215 18.82 -13.65 6.42
C ALA A 215 19.42 -12.52 5.58
N GLU A 216 19.91 -11.46 6.21
CA GLU A 216 20.46 -10.27 5.54
C GLU A 216 21.97 -10.35 5.35
N THR A 217 22.71 -10.78 6.39
CA THR A 217 24.19 -10.83 6.36
C THR A 217 24.75 -12.19 5.92
N GLU A 218 23.91 -13.23 5.91
CA GLU A 218 24.28 -14.64 5.66
C GLU A 218 25.24 -15.23 6.69
N GLU A 219 25.53 -14.51 7.77
CA GLU A 219 26.38 -14.98 8.85
C GLU A 219 25.73 -16.16 9.60
N LEU A 220 26.56 -17.16 9.89
CA LEU A 220 26.15 -18.33 10.65
C LEU A 220 26.54 -18.16 12.11
N SER A 221 25.57 -18.31 13.01
CA SER A 221 25.80 -18.25 14.45
C SER A 221 25.10 -19.41 15.18
N TYR A 222 25.74 -19.95 16.23
CA TYR A 222 25.11 -20.92 17.10
C TYR A 222 24.27 -20.17 18.14
N ILE A 223 22.99 -20.49 18.20
CA ILE A 223 22.05 -19.90 19.14
C ILE A 223 21.52 -21.01 20.04
N ASP A 224 21.74 -20.88 21.36
CA ASP A 224 21.11 -21.76 22.34
C ASP A 224 19.69 -21.29 22.65
N THR A 225 18.72 -21.94 22.02
CA THR A 225 17.31 -21.63 22.18
C THR A 225 16.70 -22.10 23.47
N THR A 226 17.43 -22.88 24.30
CA THR A 226 16.98 -23.29 25.64
C THR A 226 17.20 -22.19 26.67
N SER A 227 18.10 -21.26 26.38
CA SER A 227 18.45 -20.17 27.29
C SER A 227 17.29 -19.17 27.39
N SER A 228 16.69 -19.07 28.56
CA SER A 228 15.63 -18.09 28.88
C SER A 228 16.08 -16.64 28.64
N LYS A 229 17.37 -16.35 28.77
CA LYS A 229 17.93 -15.02 28.46
C LYS A 229 17.88 -14.73 26.98
N VAL A 230 18.20 -15.69 26.13
CA VAL A 230 18.17 -15.57 24.66
C VAL A 230 16.74 -15.44 24.20
N GLN A 231 15.83 -16.27 24.69
CA GLN A 231 14.39 -16.18 24.34
C GLN A 231 13.81 -14.81 24.69
N LYS A 232 14.02 -14.32 25.90
CA LYS A 232 13.56 -13.01 26.36
C LYS A 232 14.16 -11.85 25.54
N ALA A 233 15.45 -11.93 25.21
CA ALA A 233 16.10 -10.91 24.36
C ALA A 233 15.50 -10.86 22.95
N TYR A 234 15.21 -12.02 22.37
CA TYR A 234 14.58 -12.14 21.07
C TYR A 234 13.15 -11.57 21.07
N GLU A 235 12.33 -11.96 22.05
CA GLU A 235 10.97 -11.43 22.22
C GLU A 235 10.96 -9.92 22.44
N ALA A 236 11.89 -9.39 23.25
CA ALA A 236 12.03 -7.97 23.50
C ALA A 236 12.39 -7.20 22.23
N PHE A 237 13.33 -7.71 21.44
CA PHE A 237 13.71 -7.13 20.15
C PHE A 237 12.51 -7.07 19.18
N TYR A 238 11.80 -8.18 19.04
CA TYR A 238 10.64 -8.23 18.14
C TYR A 238 9.51 -7.28 18.58
N LYS A 239 9.24 -7.23 19.89
CA LYS A 239 8.26 -6.30 20.48
C LYS A 239 8.66 -4.84 20.29
N GLU A 240 9.94 -4.51 20.45
CA GLU A 240 10.45 -3.16 20.23
C GLU A 240 10.25 -2.72 18.80
N ARG A 241 10.57 -3.57 17.79
CA ARG A 241 10.36 -3.28 16.37
C ARG A 241 8.89 -3.11 16.01
N THR A 242 8.03 -3.98 16.57
CA THR A 242 6.58 -3.85 16.41
C THR A 242 6.05 -2.52 16.95
N ASN A 243 6.45 -2.19 18.18
CA ASN A 243 6.06 -0.93 18.82
C ASN A 243 6.59 0.30 18.04
N TYR A 244 7.82 0.22 17.54
CA TYR A 244 8.40 1.27 16.73
C TYR A 244 7.56 1.54 15.47
N PHE A 245 7.18 0.50 14.72
CA PHE A 245 6.29 0.61 13.57
C PHE A 245 4.96 1.27 13.95
N GLU A 246 4.24 0.70 14.95
CA GLU A 246 2.93 1.19 15.34
C GLU A 246 2.95 2.65 15.82
N THR A 247 3.88 2.97 16.73
CA THR A 247 3.96 4.30 17.32
C THR A 247 4.36 5.35 16.30
N THR A 248 5.28 5.02 15.39
CA THR A 248 5.77 5.95 14.37
C THR A 248 4.68 6.26 13.33
N PHE A 249 4.00 5.24 12.80
CA PHE A 249 2.92 5.43 11.85
C PHE A 249 1.73 6.17 12.48
N ARG A 250 1.30 5.74 13.68
CA ARG A 250 0.17 6.37 14.40
C ARG A 250 0.42 7.84 14.71
N ARG A 251 1.64 8.18 15.18
CA ARG A 251 2.02 9.57 15.49
C ARG A 251 1.98 10.48 14.25
N LEU A 252 2.23 9.93 13.07
CA LEU A 252 2.23 10.67 11.81
C LEU A 252 0.87 10.68 11.10
N GLY A 253 -0.16 10.07 11.71
CA GLY A 253 -1.50 9.96 11.11
C GLY A 253 -1.57 9.01 9.92
N ALA A 254 -0.55 8.17 9.73
CA ALA A 254 -0.54 7.15 8.68
C ALA A 254 -1.37 5.93 9.09
N GLY A 255 -1.99 5.26 8.12
CA GLY A 255 -2.74 4.05 8.34
C GLY A 255 -1.85 2.86 8.73
N ILE A 256 -2.39 1.96 9.54
CA ILE A 256 -1.72 0.75 9.99
C ILE A 256 -2.61 -0.45 9.72
N LEU A 257 -2.08 -1.46 9.07
CA LEU A 257 -2.70 -2.76 8.92
C LEU A 257 -1.68 -3.85 9.25
N GLN A 258 -2.06 -4.80 10.10
CA GLN A 258 -1.21 -5.95 10.45
C GLN A 258 -1.87 -7.23 9.95
N CYS A 259 -1.15 -7.98 9.15
CA CYS A 259 -1.60 -9.24 8.55
C CYS A 259 -0.68 -10.37 9.03
N ARG A 260 -1.28 -11.37 9.68
CA ARG A 260 -0.61 -12.62 10.04
C ARG A 260 -0.67 -13.58 8.87
N THR A 261 0.37 -14.40 8.71
CA THR A 261 0.42 -15.42 7.65
C THR A 261 -0.63 -16.51 7.78
N ASP A 262 -1.14 -16.75 8.99
CA ASP A 262 -2.16 -17.76 9.30
C ASP A 262 -3.61 -17.21 9.30
N GLU A 263 -3.81 -15.93 8.97
CA GLU A 263 -5.13 -15.30 8.93
C GLU A 263 -5.52 -14.86 7.51
N SER A 264 -6.82 -14.69 7.28
CA SER A 264 -7.31 -14.17 6.00
C SER A 264 -7.03 -12.66 5.87
N TYR A 265 -6.04 -12.30 5.04
CA TYR A 265 -5.72 -10.91 4.73
C TYR A 265 -6.90 -10.15 4.11
N THR A 266 -7.76 -10.85 3.34
CA THR A 266 -8.93 -10.23 2.70
C THR A 266 -9.93 -9.69 3.72
N LYS A 267 -10.16 -10.43 4.82
CA LYS A 267 -11.01 -9.94 5.92
C LYS A 267 -10.40 -8.72 6.60
N LYS A 268 -9.09 -8.71 6.79
CA LYS A 268 -8.35 -7.58 7.40
C LYS A 268 -8.42 -6.34 6.50
N LEU A 269 -8.17 -6.48 5.20
CA LEU A 269 -8.29 -5.39 4.23
C LEU A 269 -9.71 -4.82 4.19
N LEU A 270 -10.73 -5.67 4.08
CA LEU A 270 -12.12 -5.23 4.09
C LEU A 270 -12.49 -4.50 5.39
N GLY A 271 -12.07 -5.01 6.54
CA GLY A 271 -12.27 -4.35 7.83
C GLY A 271 -11.60 -2.99 7.89
N TYR A 272 -10.36 -2.90 7.44
CA TYR A 272 -9.59 -1.67 7.39
C TYR A 272 -10.26 -0.60 6.52
N PHE A 273 -10.67 -0.96 5.29
CA PHE A 273 -11.33 -0.02 4.39
C PHE A 273 -12.72 0.42 4.89
N LYS A 274 -13.50 -0.49 5.50
CA LYS A 274 -14.78 -0.13 6.11
C LYS A 274 -14.64 0.87 7.26
N TYR A 275 -13.58 0.74 8.04
CA TYR A 275 -13.34 1.66 9.15
C TYR A 275 -12.88 3.04 8.68
N ARG A 276 -12.21 3.10 7.54
CA ARG A 276 -11.70 4.35 6.96
C ARG A 276 -12.71 5.09 6.05
N ALA A 277 -13.75 4.40 5.58
CA ALA A 277 -14.84 4.96 4.79
C ALA A 277 -15.83 5.73 5.64
#